data_3f316d29ebdd3b156afed7f60fcd4a61
#
_entry.id   3f316d29ebdd3b156afed7f60fcd4a61
#
_cell.length_a   1.000
_cell.length_b   1.000
_cell.length_c   1.000
_cell.angle_alpha   90.00
_cell.angle_beta   90.00
_cell.angle_gamma   90.00
#
_symmetry.space_group_name_H-M   'P 1'
#
loop_
_entity.id
_entity.type
_entity.pdbx_description
1 polymer ?
#
loop_
_entity_poly.entity_id
_entity_poly.type
_entity_poly.pdbx_seq_one_letter_code
_entity_poly.pdbx_strand_id
1 'polypeptide(L)'
;MNGMAEFTRTPDASSEKYPFAVRTALLCAALGDALGYPLELLSAKEITARSTLTGENELIFSDDTQLSCYTLDALTEVLEWNNQGTPADELACLWLAYLRWYRGMGFTPAAHAPFSLDREIDTSAPLTAREGPGQATLRALESGEMQTVAQNINPDALGTGELVRC
;
A
#
# COMPACT_ATOMS: atom_id res chain seq x y z
N MET A 1 9.07 41.02 29.97
CA MET A 1 9.82 39.74 29.96
C MET A 1 8.86 38.64 30.34
N ASN A 2 8.23 38.01 29.37
CA ASN A 2 7.37 36.83 29.57
C ASN A 2 8.11 35.64 28.99
N GLY A 3 8.64 34.80 29.91
CA GLY A 3 9.23 33.52 29.52
C GLY A 3 8.13 32.57 29.01
N MET A 4 8.16 32.26 27.74
CA MET A 4 7.44 31.13 27.20
C MET A 4 8.11 29.86 27.76
N ALA A 5 7.40 29.15 28.64
CA ALA A 5 7.80 27.83 29.09
C ALA A 5 7.68 26.87 27.87
N GLU A 6 8.81 26.41 27.39
CA GLU A 6 8.91 25.36 26.38
C GLU A 6 8.42 24.07 27.05
N PHE A 7 7.19 23.65 26.67
CA PHE A 7 6.63 22.37 27.08
C PHE A 7 7.37 21.27 26.33
N THR A 8 8.51 20.84 26.83
CA THR A 8 9.14 19.59 26.41
C THR A 8 8.26 18.43 26.90
N ARG A 9 7.36 17.99 26.04
CA ARG A 9 6.58 16.77 26.26
C ARG A 9 7.54 15.60 26.16
N THR A 10 7.89 14.97 27.28
CA THR A 10 8.56 13.67 27.27
C THR A 10 7.71 12.69 26.48
N PRO A 11 8.25 11.97 25.48
CA PRO A 11 7.49 10.96 24.75
C PRO A 11 6.95 9.95 25.76
N ASP A 12 5.63 9.80 25.79
CA ASP A 12 4.97 8.75 26.57
C ASP A 12 5.41 7.39 25.98
N ALA A 13 5.78 6.43 26.83
CA ALA A 13 6.13 5.07 26.39
C ALA A 13 5.01 4.37 25.57
N SER A 14 3.77 4.86 25.69
CA SER A 14 2.66 4.45 24.82
C SER A 14 2.82 4.98 23.38
N SER A 15 3.45 6.16 23.18
CA SER A 15 3.62 6.77 21.85
C SER A 15 4.60 6.01 20.95
N GLU A 16 5.53 5.25 21.53
CA GLU A 16 6.48 4.41 20.79
C GLU A 16 5.93 3.02 20.45
N LYS A 17 4.93 2.56 21.19
CA LYS A 17 4.34 1.22 21.03
C LYS A 17 3.61 1.05 19.71
N TYR A 18 2.83 2.05 19.29
CA TYR A 18 2.04 1.98 18.04
C TYR A 18 2.91 2.01 16.78
N PRO A 19 3.86 2.93 16.63
CA PRO A 19 4.78 2.93 15.48
C PRO A 19 5.56 1.61 15.37
N PHE A 20 6.00 1.05 16.49
CA PHE A 20 6.67 -0.25 16.51
C PHE A 20 5.76 -1.38 16.04
N ALA A 21 4.50 -1.43 16.50
CA ALA A 21 3.54 -2.46 16.13
C ALA A 21 3.21 -2.40 14.63
N VAL A 22 2.94 -1.21 14.08
CA VAL A 22 2.65 -1.01 12.65
C VAL A 22 3.84 -1.43 11.80
N ARG A 23 5.05 -0.98 12.16
CA ARG A 23 6.28 -1.35 11.44
C ARG A 23 6.50 -2.87 11.46
N THR A 24 6.31 -3.50 12.62
CA THR A 24 6.49 -4.95 12.76
C THR A 24 5.47 -5.70 11.93
N ALA A 25 4.20 -5.30 11.96
CA ALA A 25 3.14 -5.91 11.16
C ALA A 25 3.46 -5.85 9.66
N LEU A 26 3.86 -4.67 9.15
CA LEU A 26 4.25 -4.51 7.75
C LEU A 26 5.46 -5.36 7.36
N LEU A 27 6.50 -5.40 8.19
CA LEU A 27 7.68 -6.21 7.89
C LEU A 27 7.35 -7.70 7.88
N CYS A 28 6.51 -8.16 8.82
CA CYS A 28 6.05 -9.55 8.85
C CYS A 28 5.17 -9.88 7.64
N ALA A 29 4.27 -8.98 7.24
CA ALA A 29 3.44 -9.16 6.05
C ALA A 29 4.30 -9.20 4.77
N ALA A 30 5.23 -8.26 4.60
CA ALA A 30 6.15 -8.23 3.47
C ALA A 30 7.04 -9.48 3.39
N LEU A 31 7.51 -9.99 4.54
CA LEU A 31 8.27 -11.23 4.59
C LEU A 31 7.40 -12.42 4.18
N GLY A 32 6.17 -12.48 4.69
CA GLY A 32 5.21 -13.53 4.33
C GLY A 32 4.89 -13.54 2.84
N ASP A 33 4.63 -12.37 2.27
CA ASP A 33 4.42 -12.14 0.85
C ASP A 33 5.66 -12.60 0.04
N ALA A 34 6.85 -12.10 0.35
CA ALA A 34 8.07 -12.46 -0.36
C ALA A 34 8.42 -13.95 -0.30
N LEU A 35 8.03 -14.65 0.75
CA LEU A 35 8.15 -16.11 0.87
C LEU A 35 7.06 -16.85 0.09
N GLY A 36 5.86 -16.30 0.04
CA GLY A 36 4.70 -16.90 -0.62
C GLY A 36 4.65 -16.65 -2.14
N TYR A 37 5.04 -15.46 -2.57
CA TYR A 37 4.94 -15.01 -3.95
C TYR A 37 5.53 -15.99 -4.99
N PRO A 38 6.73 -16.60 -4.80
CA PRO A 38 7.25 -17.59 -5.73
C PRO A 38 6.44 -18.90 -5.79
N LEU A 39 5.49 -19.08 -4.89
CA LEU A 39 4.64 -20.29 -4.77
C LEU A 39 3.23 -20.06 -5.33
N GLU A 40 2.82 -18.82 -5.56
CA GLU A 40 1.44 -18.43 -5.86
C GLU A 40 0.84 -19.18 -7.05
N LEU A 41 1.62 -19.41 -8.10
CA LEU A 41 1.17 -20.09 -9.31
C LEU A 41 1.44 -21.60 -9.33
N LEU A 42 1.93 -22.16 -8.22
CA LEU A 42 2.26 -23.56 -8.12
C LEU A 42 1.08 -24.39 -7.59
N SER A 43 0.97 -25.63 -8.07
CA SER A 43 0.04 -26.60 -7.47
C SER A 43 0.50 -27.03 -6.09
N ALA A 44 -0.42 -27.50 -5.24
CA ALA A 44 -0.10 -28.03 -3.91
C ALA A 44 0.97 -29.14 -3.95
N LYS A 45 0.99 -29.97 -5.00
CA LYS A 45 2.00 -31.01 -5.21
C LYS A 45 3.39 -30.43 -5.44
N GLU A 46 3.50 -29.36 -6.23
CA GLU A 46 4.77 -28.69 -6.51
C GLU A 46 5.28 -27.95 -5.29
N ILE A 47 4.41 -27.30 -4.52
CA ILE A 47 4.76 -26.67 -3.24
C ILE A 47 5.32 -27.70 -2.25
N THR A 48 4.62 -28.85 -2.12
CA THR A 48 5.06 -29.93 -1.21
C THR A 48 6.40 -30.53 -1.64
N ALA A 49 6.70 -30.58 -2.92
CA ALA A 49 7.97 -31.07 -3.45
C ALA A 49 9.15 -30.10 -3.23
N ARG A 50 8.87 -28.80 -3.00
CA ARG A 50 9.87 -27.79 -2.62
C ARG A 50 10.14 -27.89 -1.12
N SER A 51 11.05 -28.75 -0.71
CA SER A 51 11.30 -29.08 0.69
C SER A 51 11.93 -27.97 1.55
N THR A 52 12.32 -26.85 0.97
CA THR A 52 12.86 -25.70 1.72
C THR A 52 12.56 -24.39 0.97
N LEU A 53 11.93 -23.46 1.67
CA LEU A 53 12.01 -22.05 1.35
C LEU A 53 13.43 -21.58 1.70
N THR A 54 14.41 -21.95 0.88
CA THR A 54 15.80 -21.55 1.10
C THR A 54 15.95 -20.10 0.71
N GLY A 55 16.28 -19.25 1.68
CA GLY A 55 16.55 -17.82 1.50
C GLY A 55 17.84 -17.55 0.70
N GLU A 56 18.20 -18.40 -0.26
CA GLU A 56 19.32 -18.18 -1.18
C GLU A 56 18.96 -17.27 -2.35
N ASN A 57 17.66 -17.02 -2.57
CA ASN A 57 17.19 -16.10 -3.59
C ASN A 57 16.88 -14.74 -2.97
N GLU A 58 17.07 -13.69 -3.76
CA GLU A 58 16.59 -12.35 -3.42
C GLU A 58 15.10 -12.40 -3.07
N LEU A 59 14.73 -11.86 -1.90
CA LEU A 59 13.34 -11.80 -1.47
C LEU A 59 12.65 -10.66 -2.21
N ILE A 60 11.75 -11.02 -3.12
CA ILE A 60 10.93 -10.08 -3.89
C ILE A 60 9.50 -10.22 -3.37
N PHE A 61 8.92 -9.12 -2.92
CA PHE A 61 7.51 -9.06 -2.52
C PHE A 61 6.62 -8.62 -3.69
N SER A 62 5.35 -8.99 -3.65
CA SER A 62 4.36 -8.74 -4.68
C SER A 62 3.67 -7.37 -4.54
N ASP A 63 2.66 -7.13 -5.38
CA ASP A 63 1.76 -6.00 -5.30
C ASP A 63 0.96 -5.93 -3.98
N ASP A 64 0.78 -7.02 -3.27
CA ASP A 64 0.12 -7.05 -1.97
C ASP A 64 0.88 -6.21 -0.93
N THR A 65 2.20 -6.37 -0.83
CA THR A 65 3.04 -5.52 0.02
C THR A 65 3.09 -4.08 -0.50
N GLN A 66 3.25 -3.89 -1.81
CA GLN A 66 3.29 -2.56 -2.41
C GLN A 66 2.03 -1.77 -2.08
N LEU A 67 0.85 -2.32 -2.36
CA LEU A 67 -0.43 -1.66 -2.09
C LEU A 67 -0.70 -1.46 -0.59
N SER A 68 -0.23 -2.35 0.27
CA SER A 68 -0.29 -2.14 1.72
C SER A 68 0.52 -0.91 2.15
N CYS A 69 1.71 -0.71 1.58
CA CYS A 69 2.52 0.49 1.82
C CYS A 69 1.82 1.76 1.28
N TYR A 70 1.24 1.72 0.09
CA TYR A 70 0.49 2.85 -0.47
C TYR A 70 -0.80 3.14 0.31
N THR A 71 -1.45 2.13 0.88
CA THR A 71 -2.58 2.32 1.82
C THR A 71 -2.16 3.11 3.04
N LEU A 72 -1.03 2.75 3.65
CA LEU A 72 -0.50 3.48 4.81
C LEU A 72 -0.06 4.90 4.48
N ASP A 73 0.55 5.10 3.31
CA ASP A 73 0.91 6.44 2.83
C ASP A 73 -0.33 7.33 2.69
N ALA A 74 -1.40 6.81 2.09
CA ALA A 74 -2.67 7.52 1.95
C ALA A 74 -3.30 7.88 3.31
N LEU A 75 -3.32 6.94 4.26
CA LEU A 75 -3.83 7.21 5.61
C LEU A 75 -2.95 8.22 6.36
N THR A 76 -1.64 8.19 6.13
CA THR A 76 -0.72 9.20 6.66
C THR A 76 -1.03 10.58 6.08
N GLU A 77 -1.28 10.67 4.77
CA GLU A 77 -1.69 11.90 4.10
C GLU A 77 -2.98 12.49 4.71
N VAL A 78 -3.99 11.66 4.97
CA VAL A 78 -5.22 12.08 5.66
C VAL A 78 -4.92 12.69 7.03
N LEU A 79 -4.04 12.04 7.82
CA LEU A 79 -3.64 12.54 9.14
C LEU A 79 -2.85 13.85 9.03
N GLU A 80 -1.98 14.00 8.04
CA GLU A 80 -1.23 15.23 7.76
C GLU A 80 -2.17 16.40 7.48
N TRP A 81 -3.17 16.22 6.60
CA TRP A 81 -4.18 17.22 6.29
C TRP A 81 -5.00 17.60 7.53
N ASN A 82 -5.49 16.59 8.27
CA ASN A 82 -6.27 16.83 9.49
C ASN A 82 -5.46 17.60 10.55
N ASN A 83 -4.18 17.29 10.71
CA ASN A 83 -3.29 18.01 11.64
C ASN A 83 -3.06 19.48 11.22
N GLN A 84 -3.21 19.79 9.93
CA GLN A 84 -3.16 21.14 9.40
C GLN A 84 -4.52 21.87 9.46
N GLY A 85 -5.55 21.23 10.03
CA GLY A 85 -6.89 21.77 10.15
C GLY A 85 -7.71 21.69 8.86
N THR A 86 -7.27 20.91 7.88
CA THR A 86 -7.97 20.69 6.60
C THR A 86 -8.55 19.27 6.58
N PRO A 87 -9.87 19.09 6.54
CA PRO A 87 -10.46 17.77 6.44
C PRO A 87 -10.10 17.13 5.08
N ALA A 88 -9.72 15.86 5.10
CA ALA A 88 -9.43 15.08 3.90
C ALA A 88 -10.42 13.93 3.75
N ASP A 89 -10.75 13.59 2.50
CA ASP A 89 -11.53 12.41 2.16
C ASP A 89 -10.59 11.20 2.07
N GLU A 90 -10.76 10.25 2.98
CA GLU A 90 -9.94 9.04 3.10
C GLU A 90 -9.98 8.20 1.84
N LEU A 91 -11.15 8.06 1.23
CA LEU A 91 -11.33 7.27 0.02
C LEU A 91 -10.64 7.92 -1.18
N ALA A 92 -10.72 9.24 -1.28
CA ALA A 92 -10.03 10.00 -2.33
C ALA A 92 -8.51 9.90 -2.18
N CYS A 93 -7.98 10.02 -0.95
CA CYS A 93 -6.54 9.86 -0.69
C CYS A 93 -6.05 8.45 -1.06
N LEU A 94 -6.81 7.40 -0.68
CA LEU A 94 -6.50 6.01 -1.06
C LEU A 94 -6.48 5.83 -2.58
N TRP A 95 -7.51 6.32 -3.26
CA TRP A 95 -7.60 6.21 -4.71
C TRP A 95 -6.46 6.95 -5.42
N LEU A 96 -6.13 8.16 -4.99
CA LEU A 96 -5.01 8.94 -5.54
C LEU A 96 -3.67 8.24 -5.30
N ALA A 97 -3.45 7.64 -4.12
CA ALA A 97 -2.25 6.86 -3.82
C ALA A 97 -2.12 5.66 -4.76
N TYR A 98 -3.19 4.92 -5.00
CA TYR A 98 -3.18 3.79 -5.93
C TYR A 98 -2.99 4.22 -7.39
N LEU A 99 -3.47 5.40 -7.79
CA LEU A 99 -3.17 5.95 -9.10
C LEU A 99 -1.68 6.35 -9.23
N ARG A 100 -1.02 6.83 -8.15
CA ARG A 100 0.44 7.06 -8.14
C ARG A 100 1.19 5.74 -8.31
N TRP A 101 0.83 4.71 -7.55
CA TRP A 101 1.40 3.36 -7.71
C TRP A 101 1.25 2.83 -9.13
N TYR A 102 0.05 2.94 -9.72
CA TYR A 102 -0.23 2.50 -11.09
C TYR A 102 0.67 3.20 -12.13
N ARG A 103 0.83 4.53 -11.97
CA ARG A 103 1.74 5.32 -12.82
C ARG A 103 3.21 4.98 -12.57
N GLY A 104 3.60 4.75 -11.32
CA GLY A 104 4.95 4.35 -10.93
C GLY A 104 5.40 3.06 -11.62
N MET A 105 4.50 2.11 -11.80
CA MET A 105 4.74 0.90 -12.59
C MET A 105 4.82 1.14 -14.11
N GLY A 106 4.64 2.38 -14.56
CA GLY A 106 4.66 2.75 -15.98
C GLY A 106 3.37 2.47 -16.73
N PHE A 107 2.24 2.33 -16.03
CA PHE A 107 0.91 2.28 -16.65
C PHE A 107 0.31 3.69 -16.78
N THR A 108 -0.64 3.85 -17.68
CA THR A 108 -1.32 5.12 -17.91
C THR A 108 -2.83 4.94 -17.70
N PRO A 109 -3.41 5.57 -16.69
CA PRO A 109 -4.86 5.55 -16.50
C PRO A 109 -5.56 6.38 -17.58
N ALA A 110 -6.89 6.28 -17.66
CA ALA A 110 -7.70 7.09 -18.57
C ALA A 110 -7.38 8.59 -18.44
N ALA A 111 -7.52 9.34 -19.54
CA ALA A 111 -7.06 10.74 -19.63
C ALA A 111 -7.75 11.70 -18.64
N HIS A 112 -8.93 11.34 -18.13
CA HIS A 112 -9.67 12.14 -17.15
C HIS A 112 -9.25 11.80 -15.70
N ALA A 113 -8.44 10.77 -15.48
CA ALA A 113 -7.97 10.42 -14.14
C ALA A 113 -7.20 11.61 -13.53
N PRO A 114 -7.48 11.96 -12.28
CA PRO A 114 -6.80 13.07 -11.64
C PRO A 114 -5.31 12.78 -11.46
N PHE A 115 -4.55 13.86 -11.40
CA PHE A 115 -3.14 13.84 -11.08
C PHE A 115 -2.96 14.30 -9.62
N SER A 116 -2.15 13.60 -8.86
CA SER A 116 -1.72 14.00 -7.52
C SER A 116 -0.22 14.26 -7.51
N LEU A 117 0.24 15.05 -6.54
CA LEU A 117 1.67 15.27 -6.34
C LEU A 117 2.34 13.97 -5.87
N ASP A 118 3.58 13.78 -6.31
CA ASP A 118 4.41 12.67 -5.86
C ASP A 118 4.70 12.79 -4.37
N ARG A 119 4.81 11.66 -3.70
CA ARG A 119 5.22 11.54 -2.31
C ARG A 119 6.54 10.75 -2.22
N GLU A 120 7.15 10.72 -1.04
CA GLU A 120 8.43 10.04 -0.84
C GLU A 120 8.39 8.56 -1.25
N ILE A 121 7.27 7.89 -0.99
CA ILE A 121 7.05 6.48 -1.34
C ILE A 121 7.21 6.21 -2.85
N ASP A 122 6.84 7.18 -3.70
CA ASP A 122 6.86 7.04 -5.16
C ASP A 122 8.29 6.97 -5.73
N THR A 123 9.29 7.31 -4.92
CA THR A 123 10.71 7.22 -5.28
C THR A 123 11.32 5.84 -5.03
N SER A 124 10.59 4.95 -4.37
CA SER A 124 11.07 3.62 -3.99
C SER A 124 10.92 2.62 -5.14
N ALA A 125 12.03 2.24 -5.77
CA ALA A 125 12.04 1.32 -6.89
C ALA A 125 11.35 -0.04 -6.59
N PRO A 126 11.54 -0.69 -5.42
CA PRO A 126 10.82 -1.91 -5.09
C PRO A 126 9.30 -1.74 -5.00
N LEU A 127 8.81 -0.56 -4.61
CA LEU A 127 7.38 -0.28 -4.45
C LEU A 127 6.69 0.08 -5.78
N THR A 128 7.46 0.34 -6.84
CA THR A 128 6.96 0.64 -8.18
C THR A 128 7.36 -0.42 -9.22
N ALA A 129 7.97 -1.52 -8.79
CA ALA A 129 8.29 -2.65 -9.64
C ALA A 129 7.01 -3.41 -10.08
N ARG A 130 7.04 -4.04 -11.24
CA ARG A 130 5.90 -4.83 -11.75
C ARG A 130 5.95 -6.26 -11.20
N GLU A 131 5.58 -6.43 -9.96
CA GLU A 131 5.62 -7.72 -9.27
C GLU A 131 4.19 -8.24 -9.01
N GLY A 132 3.68 -9.01 -9.96
CA GLY A 132 2.41 -9.73 -9.84
C GLY A 132 1.13 -8.89 -9.75
N PRO A 133 1.02 -7.69 -10.37
CA PRO A 133 -0.14 -6.83 -10.14
C PRO A 133 -1.44 -7.50 -10.52
N GLY A 134 -2.39 -7.51 -9.57
CA GLY A 134 -3.70 -8.13 -9.73
C GLY A 134 -4.52 -7.51 -10.86
N GLN A 135 -5.05 -8.33 -11.77
CA GLN A 135 -5.79 -7.87 -12.95
C GLN A 135 -7.03 -7.04 -12.61
N ALA A 136 -7.71 -7.35 -11.50
CA ALA A 136 -8.85 -6.57 -11.03
C ALA A 136 -8.44 -5.15 -10.63
N THR A 137 -7.34 -5.03 -9.89
CA THR A 137 -6.76 -3.74 -9.48
C THR A 137 -6.33 -2.92 -10.69
N LEU A 138 -5.61 -3.55 -11.64
CA LEU A 138 -5.18 -2.86 -12.86
C LEU A 138 -6.36 -2.30 -13.66
N ARG A 139 -7.41 -3.10 -13.89
CA ARG A 139 -8.61 -2.64 -14.63
C ARG A 139 -9.34 -1.50 -13.92
N ALA A 140 -9.44 -1.57 -12.59
CA ALA A 140 -10.08 -0.49 -11.82
C ALA A 140 -9.30 0.83 -11.95
N LEU A 141 -7.98 0.79 -11.83
CA LEU A 141 -7.13 1.99 -11.92
C LEU A 141 -6.98 2.51 -13.36
N GLU A 142 -6.99 1.61 -14.35
CA GLU A 142 -7.00 1.99 -15.76
C GLU A 142 -8.23 2.85 -16.11
N SER A 143 -9.39 2.55 -15.52
CA SER A 143 -10.63 3.32 -15.75
C SER A 143 -10.49 4.79 -15.39
N GLY A 144 -9.60 5.16 -14.47
CA GLY A 144 -9.46 6.52 -13.96
C GLY A 144 -10.64 7.00 -13.12
N GLU A 145 -11.57 6.10 -12.78
CA GLU A 145 -12.75 6.39 -11.97
C GLU A 145 -12.54 5.96 -10.52
N MET A 146 -13.03 6.77 -9.59
CA MET A 146 -13.03 6.40 -8.18
C MET A 146 -14.20 5.46 -7.89
N GLN A 147 -13.89 4.26 -7.42
CA GLN A 147 -14.92 3.33 -6.99
C GLN A 147 -15.59 3.81 -5.70
N THR A 148 -16.91 3.75 -5.66
CA THR A 148 -17.72 4.06 -4.48
C THR A 148 -18.75 2.96 -4.26
N VAL A 149 -19.46 3.00 -3.12
CA VAL A 149 -20.58 2.08 -2.86
C VAL A 149 -21.67 2.17 -3.92
N ALA A 150 -21.89 3.39 -4.48
CA ALA A 150 -22.88 3.64 -5.53
C ALA A 150 -22.36 3.33 -6.94
N GLN A 151 -21.05 3.31 -7.15
CA GLN A 151 -20.41 3.11 -8.44
C GLN A 151 -19.36 2.01 -8.32
N ASN A 152 -19.77 0.78 -8.60
CA ASN A 152 -18.85 -0.36 -8.65
C ASN A 152 -18.25 -0.48 -10.06
N ILE A 153 -16.94 -0.29 -10.17
CA ILE A 153 -16.21 -0.30 -11.45
C ILE A 153 -15.92 -1.72 -11.91
N ASN A 154 -15.76 -2.66 -10.97
CA ASN A 154 -15.37 -4.05 -11.21
C ASN A 154 -16.34 -5.04 -10.54
N PRO A 155 -17.66 -5.06 -10.90
CA PRO A 155 -18.65 -5.84 -10.18
C PRO A 155 -18.38 -7.35 -10.20
N ASP A 156 -17.69 -7.84 -11.22
CA ASP A 156 -17.40 -9.27 -11.42
C ASP A 156 -15.97 -9.65 -10.98
N ALA A 157 -15.26 -8.76 -10.29
CA ALA A 157 -13.91 -9.04 -9.82
C ALA A 157 -13.93 -10.08 -8.67
N LEU A 158 -13.11 -11.11 -8.80
CA LEU A 158 -12.96 -12.19 -7.81
C LEU A 158 -11.59 -12.14 -7.10
N GLY A 159 -10.88 -11.03 -7.22
CA GLY A 159 -9.58 -10.86 -6.56
C GLY A 159 -9.72 -10.80 -5.04
N THR A 160 -8.75 -11.37 -4.34
CA THR A 160 -8.69 -11.42 -2.86
C THR A 160 -7.70 -10.44 -2.25
N GLY A 161 -6.95 -9.70 -3.06
CA GLY A 161 -5.91 -8.75 -2.61
C GLY A 161 -6.41 -7.64 -1.66
N GLU A 162 -7.72 -7.37 -1.64
CA GLU A 162 -8.33 -6.42 -0.69
C GLU A 162 -8.23 -6.90 0.75
N LEU A 163 -8.31 -8.21 0.98
CA LEU A 163 -8.24 -8.80 2.33
C LEU A 163 -6.87 -8.61 3.00
N VAL A 164 -5.83 -8.46 2.19
CA VAL A 164 -4.46 -8.27 2.71
C VAL A 164 -4.24 -6.82 3.16
N ARG A 165 -5.03 -5.89 2.65
CA ARG A 165 -4.90 -4.44 2.88
C ARG A 165 -5.84 -3.87 3.94
N CYS A 166 -6.78 -4.67 4.44
CA CYS A 166 -7.77 -4.25 5.45
C CYS A 166 -7.25 -4.30 6.88
#